data_9dda0b2568e4190492278bfc54378f01
#
_entry.id   9dda0b2568e4190492278bfc54378f01
#
_cell.length_a   1.000
_cell.length_b   1.000
_cell.length_c   1.000
_cell.angle_alpha   90.00
_cell.angle_beta   90.00
_cell.angle_gamma   90.00
#
_symmetry.space_group_name_H-M   'P 1'
#
loop_
_entity.id
_entity.type
_entity.pdbx_description
1 polymer ?
#
loop_
_entity_poly.entity_id
_entity_poly.type
_entity_poly.pdbx_seq_one_letter_code
_entity_poly.pdbx_strand_id
1 'polypeptide(L)'
;MLGAFVRNGISQRQIEAEILLQIVAGSDTTATAIRATFLYLFTHPRVLSKLRAEIDVAVREGKISEPITNVEAKSLPYLQAVVKEGLRIHPPFTGLIMKRVPKGGDMLEGKMVPEGTRIAHNTWAVQRDPVYGEDADTFRPERWIEADEERLLRMEQTLDLIFGHGRWGCLGKLVAFIELNKIFVEVSPILWCSRRCC
;
A
#
# COMPACT_ATOMS: atom_id res chain seq x y z
N MET A 1 0.31 -17.58 -13.96
CA MET A 1 1.59 -16.97 -14.31
C MET A 1 2.50 -17.93 -15.08
N LEU A 2 2.97 -19.05 -14.49
CA LEU A 2 3.86 -20.02 -15.16
C LEU A 2 3.40 -20.43 -16.57
N GLY A 3 2.13 -20.80 -16.73
CA GLY A 3 1.58 -21.14 -18.04
C GLY A 3 1.62 -20.01 -19.08
N ALA A 4 1.59 -18.73 -18.64
CA ALA A 4 1.77 -17.60 -19.54
C ALA A 4 3.23 -17.48 -20.01
N PHE A 5 4.20 -17.69 -19.13
CA PHE A 5 5.62 -17.67 -19.47
C PHE A 5 5.95 -18.76 -20.51
N VAL A 6 5.45 -19.98 -20.27
CA VAL A 6 5.62 -21.11 -21.21
C VAL A 6 5.01 -20.80 -22.58
N ARG A 7 3.77 -20.29 -22.61
CA ARG A 7 3.10 -19.94 -23.89
C ARG A 7 3.82 -18.82 -24.65
N ASN A 8 4.48 -17.91 -23.94
CA ASN A 8 5.25 -16.83 -24.56
C ASN A 8 6.70 -17.22 -24.90
N GLY A 9 7.06 -18.50 -24.79
CA GLY A 9 8.38 -19.01 -25.20
C GLY A 9 9.54 -18.54 -24.31
N ILE A 10 9.27 -18.12 -23.08
CA ILE A 10 10.31 -17.73 -22.13
C ILE A 10 11.09 -18.98 -21.71
N SER A 11 12.43 -18.92 -21.74
CA SER A 11 13.27 -20.03 -21.38
C SER A 11 13.13 -20.42 -19.90
N GLN A 12 13.33 -21.70 -19.57
CA GLN A 12 13.25 -22.18 -18.18
C GLN A 12 14.08 -21.33 -17.22
N ARG A 13 15.33 -20.99 -17.55
CA ARG A 13 16.21 -20.18 -16.72
C ARG A 13 15.65 -18.78 -16.45
N GLN A 14 15.02 -18.17 -17.45
CA GLN A 14 14.35 -16.87 -17.27
C GLN A 14 13.10 -17.02 -16.40
N ILE A 15 12.32 -18.08 -16.57
CA ILE A 15 11.15 -18.37 -15.75
C ILE A 15 11.54 -18.54 -14.29
N GLU A 16 12.60 -19.29 -14.00
CA GLU A 16 13.11 -19.47 -12.64
C GLU A 16 13.52 -18.16 -11.99
N ALA A 17 14.21 -17.28 -12.72
CA ALA A 17 14.59 -15.96 -12.24
C ALA A 17 13.37 -15.05 -11.98
N GLU A 18 12.37 -15.06 -12.86
CA GLU A 18 11.13 -14.31 -12.70
C GLU A 18 10.30 -14.80 -11.50
N ILE A 19 10.22 -16.12 -11.29
CA ILE A 19 9.53 -16.69 -10.12
C ILE A 19 10.22 -16.26 -8.82
N LEU A 20 11.56 -16.36 -8.77
CA LEU A 20 12.32 -15.94 -7.61
C LEU A 20 12.10 -14.45 -7.29
N LEU A 21 12.16 -13.59 -8.33
CA LEU A 21 11.88 -12.17 -8.20
C LEU A 21 10.48 -11.93 -7.62
N GLN A 22 9.46 -12.63 -8.11
CA GLN A 22 8.08 -12.46 -7.64
C GLN A 22 7.90 -12.91 -6.19
N ILE A 23 8.55 -14.01 -5.79
CA ILE A 23 8.52 -14.49 -4.40
C ILE A 23 9.13 -13.43 -3.47
N VAL A 24 10.33 -12.94 -3.79
CA VAL A 24 11.01 -11.94 -2.96
C VAL A 24 10.22 -10.63 -2.93
N ALA A 25 9.82 -10.12 -4.10
CA ALA A 25 9.11 -8.85 -4.19
C ALA A 25 7.75 -8.86 -3.48
N GLY A 26 6.98 -9.95 -3.61
CA GLY A 26 5.65 -10.06 -3.03
C GLY A 26 5.68 -10.34 -1.52
N SER A 27 6.63 -11.15 -1.05
CA SER A 27 6.66 -11.55 0.35
C SER A 27 7.14 -10.42 1.27
N ASP A 28 8.29 -9.80 0.98
CA ASP A 28 8.92 -8.86 1.89
C ASP A 28 8.19 -7.53 1.97
N THR A 29 7.76 -6.99 0.84
CA THR A 29 7.10 -5.68 0.80
C THR A 29 5.74 -5.70 1.48
N THR A 30 4.90 -6.69 1.17
CA THR A 30 3.57 -6.82 1.79
C THR A 30 3.69 -7.13 3.28
N ALA A 31 4.61 -8.02 3.68
CA ALA A 31 4.86 -8.32 5.08
C ALA A 31 5.35 -7.08 5.86
N THR A 32 6.18 -6.24 5.25
CA THR A 32 6.63 -4.98 5.85
C THR A 32 5.48 -4.01 6.05
N ALA A 33 4.61 -3.82 5.04
CA ALA A 33 3.42 -2.99 5.15
C ALA A 33 2.48 -3.47 6.28
N ILE A 34 2.21 -4.77 6.34
CA ILE A 34 1.36 -5.38 7.38
C ILE A 34 1.96 -5.15 8.76
N ARG A 35 3.22 -5.53 8.97
CA ARG A 35 3.91 -5.40 10.27
C ARG A 35 3.99 -3.97 10.76
N ALA A 36 4.35 -3.03 9.87
CA ALA A 36 4.42 -1.62 10.21
C ALA A 36 3.05 -1.07 10.59
N THR A 37 2.00 -1.39 9.82
CA THR A 37 0.64 -0.93 10.12
C THR A 37 0.15 -1.48 11.46
N PHE A 38 0.40 -2.76 11.79
CA PHE A 38 0.07 -3.31 13.10
C PHE A 38 0.85 -2.61 14.23
N LEU A 39 2.13 -2.32 14.03
CA LEU A 39 2.91 -1.57 15.02
C LEU A 39 2.26 -0.21 15.32
N TYR A 40 1.88 0.52 14.29
CA TYR A 40 1.18 1.80 14.47
C TYR A 40 -0.20 1.63 15.12
N LEU A 41 -0.97 0.62 14.75
CA LEU A 41 -2.26 0.33 15.39
C LEU A 41 -2.09 0.04 16.90
N PHE A 42 -1.11 -0.76 17.30
CA PHE A 42 -0.86 -1.08 18.71
C PHE A 42 -0.35 0.10 19.52
N THR A 43 0.38 1.01 18.90
CA THR A 43 0.87 2.23 19.56
C THR A 43 -0.14 3.39 19.52
N HIS A 44 -1.28 3.24 18.82
CA HIS A 44 -2.35 4.23 18.71
C HIS A 44 -3.72 3.66 19.13
N PRO A 45 -3.97 3.47 20.44
CA PRO A 45 -5.18 2.77 20.93
C PRO A 45 -6.50 3.37 20.45
N ARG A 46 -6.57 4.68 20.22
CA ARG A 46 -7.77 5.35 19.69
C ARG A 46 -8.09 4.92 18.27
N VAL A 47 -7.07 4.82 17.41
CA VAL A 47 -7.23 4.35 16.03
C VAL A 47 -7.66 2.88 16.02
N LEU A 48 -6.99 2.06 16.83
CA LEU A 48 -7.31 0.65 16.98
C LEU A 48 -8.77 0.43 17.42
N SER A 49 -9.22 1.21 18.41
CA SER A 49 -10.60 1.14 18.92
C SER A 49 -11.64 1.51 17.84
N LYS A 50 -11.37 2.54 17.02
CA LYS A 50 -12.27 2.93 15.93
C LYS A 50 -12.33 1.86 14.83
N LEU A 51 -11.17 1.31 14.43
CA LEU A 51 -11.13 0.23 13.44
C LEU A 51 -11.91 -0.99 13.93
N ARG A 52 -11.71 -1.37 15.19
CA ARG A 52 -12.46 -2.45 15.82
C ARG A 52 -13.96 -2.19 15.83
N ALA A 53 -14.38 -0.99 16.21
CA ALA A 53 -15.80 -0.62 16.24
C ALA A 53 -16.46 -0.75 14.87
N GLU A 54 -15.77 -0.32 13.79
CA GLU A 54 -16.27 -0.47 12.41
C GLU A 54 -16.44 -1.94 12.04
N ILE A 55 -15.42 -2.77 12.27
CA ILE A 55 -15.46 -4.21 11.98
C ILE A 55 -16.57 -4.89 12.78
N ASP A 56 -16.69 -4.58 14.08
CA ASP A 56 -17.70 -5.15 14.96
C ASP A 56 -19.13 -4.79 14.53
N VAL A 57 -19.34 -3.59 14.03
CA VAL A 57 -20.63 -3.18 13.44
C VAL A 57 -20.92 -3.99 12.19
N ALA A 58 -19.94 -4.07 11.27
CA ALA A 58 -20.11 -4.79 10.01
C ALA A 58 -20.40 -6.30 10.23
N VAL A 59 -19.75 -6.93 11.21
CA VAL A 59 -20.03 -8.33 11.61
C VAL A 59 -21.46 -8.47 12.14
N ARG A 60 -21.88 -7.60 13.06
CA ARG A 60 -23.23 -7.68 13.66
C ARG A 60 -24.35 -7.46 12.66
N GLU A 61 -24.10 -6.63 11.65
CA GLU A 61 -25.06 -6.32 10.59
C GLU A 61 -25.02 -7.33 9.43
N GLY A 62 -24.15 -8.34 9.50
CA GLY A 62 -24.01 -9.35 8.45
C GLY A 62 -23.47 -8.78 7.13
N LYS A 63 -22.74 -7.66 7.18
CA LYS A 63 -22.19 -6.97 6.00
C LYS A 63 -20.88 -7.58 5.50
N ILE A 64 -20.25 -8.42 6.29
CA ILE A 64 -19.00 -9.09 5.94
C ILE A 64 -19.09 -10.59 6.19
N SER A 65 -18.52 -11.34 5.25
CA SER A 65 -18.44 -12.81 5.28
C SER A 65 -17.22 -13.31 6.06
N GLU A 66 -17.17 -14.61 6.37
CA GLU A 66 -16.02 -15.28 6.97
C GLU A 66 -15.55 -16.41 6.03
N PRO A 67 -14.39 -16.28 5.38
CA PRO A 67 -13.48 -15.14 5.38
C PRO A 67 -14.02 -13.94 4.59
N ILE A 68 -13.61 -12.71 5.00
CA ILE A 68 -14.04 -11.49 4.33
C ILE A 68 -13.60 -11.46 2.86
N THR A 69 -14.46 -10.98 1.97
CA THR A 69 -14.10 -10.70 0.57
C THR A 69 -13.44 -9.33 0.42
N ASN A 70 -12.66 -9.15 -0.66
CA ASN A 70 -12.05 -7.86 -0.94
C ASN A 70 -13.09 -6.75 -1.24
N VAL A 71 -14.25 -7.11 -1.77
CA VAL A 71 -15.34 -6.16 -2.04
C VAL A 71 -15.91 -5.63 -0.74
N GLU A 72 -16.22 -6.51 0.20
CA GLU A 72 -16.71 -6.17 1.53
C GLU A 72 -15.69 -5.32 2.31
N ALA A 73 -14.40 -5.70 2.29
CA ALA A 73 -13.34 -4.94 2.95
C ALA A 73 -13.20 -3.51 2.39
N LYS A 74 -13.39 -3.32 1.08
CA LYS A 74 -13.40 -1.99 0.45
C LYS A 74 -14.58 -1.12 0.87
N SER A 75 -15.66 -1.71 1.35
CA SER A 75 -16.83 -0.97 1.86
C SER A 75 -16.67 -0.45 3.29
N LEU A 76 -15.55 -0.75 3.94
CA LEU A 76 -15.21 -0.31 5.30
C LEU A 76 -14.32 0.94 5.25
N PRO A 77 -14.87 2.15 5.37
CA PRO A 77 -14.13 3.39 5.12
C PRO A 77 -12.97 3.62 6.08
N TYR A 78 -13.12 3.28 7.36
CA TYR A 78 -12.04 3.42 8.33
C TYR A 78 -10.92 2.42 8.10
N LEU A 79 -11.25 1.18 7.72
CA LEU A 79 -10.26 0.19 7.29
C LEU A 79 -9.46 0.70 6.09
N GLN A 80 -10.14 1.27 5.07
CA GLN A 80 -9.45 1.84 3.90
C GLN A 80 -8.51 2.98 4.30
N ALA A 81 -8.93 3.84 5.22
CA ALA A 81 -8.11 4.91 5.75
C ALA A 81 -6.87 4.37 6.51
N VAL A 82 -7.04 3.34 7.32
CA VAL A 82 -5.93 2.67 8.04
C VAL A 82 -4.93 2.05 7.07
N VAL A 83 -5.39 1.35 6.02
CA VAL A 83 -4.51 0.74 5.00
C VAL A 83 -3.71 1.82 4.27
N LYS A 84 -4.37 2.89 3.82
CA LYS A 84 -3.70 4.01 3.13
C LYS A 84 -2.67 4.68 4.05
N GLU A 85 -3.03 4.94 5.30
CA GLU A 85 -2.16 5.61 6.27
C GLU A 85 -0.96 4.74 6.66
N GLY A 86 -1.15 3.44 6.81
CA GLY A 86 -0.06 2.49 7.08
C GLY A 86 0.97 2.49 5.96
N LEU A 87 0.52 2.42 4.71
CA LEU A 87 1.38 2.51 3.53
C LEU A 87 2.10 3.86 3.44
N ARG A 88 1.41 4.96 3.77
CA ARG A 88 1.96 6.31 3.73
C ARG A 88 3.04 6.52 4.78
N ILE A 89 2.73 6.23 6.04
CA ILE A 89 3.63 6.54 7.16
C ILE A 89 4.90 5.69 7.14
N HIS A 90 4.77 4.46 6.66
CA HIS A 90 5.88 3.52 6.52
C HIS A 90 5.84 2.79 5.18
N PRO A 91 6.26 3.45 4.09
CA PRO A 91 6.34 2.80 2.78
C PRO A 91 7.22 1.54 2.86
N PRO A 92 6.80 0.41 2.29
CA PRO A 92 7.61 -0.82 2.31
C PRO A 92 8.96 -0.68 1.63
N PHE A 93 9.06 0.22 0.67
CA PHE A 93 10.28 0.56 -0.03
C PHE A 93 10.60 2.04 0.19
N THR A 94 11.60 2.33 1.02
CA THR A 94 12.01 3.68 1.40
C THR A 94 13.17 4.23 0.57
N GLY A 95 13.73 3.39 -0.31
CA GLY A 95 14.86 3.77 -1.17
C GLY A 95 14.48 4.66 -2.35
N LEU A 96 15.48 4.98 -3.14
CA LEU A 96 15.31 5.78 -4.36
C LEU A 96 14.80 4.91 -5.50
N ILE A 97 13.62 5.22 -6.02
CA ILE A 97 13.08 4.58 -7.23
C ILE A 97 13.67 5.30 -8.46
N MET A 98 14.90 4.92 -8.79
CA MET A 98 15.67 5.57 -9.86
C MET A 98 15.21 5.18 -11.25
N LYS A 99 15.12 6.18 -12.13
CA LYS A 99 14.93 6.02 -13.57
C LYS A 99 16.08 6.73 -14.30
N ARG A 100 16.41 6.23 -15.49
CA ARG A 100 17.43 6.86 -16.32
C ARG A 100 16.76 7.70 -17.40
N VAL A 101 17.25 8.92 -17.57
CA VAL A 101 16.82 9.80 -18.66
C VAL A 101 17.15 9.15 -20.00
N PRO A 102 16.19 9.09 -20.94
CA PRO A 102 16.34 8.41 -22.22
C PRO A 102 17.34 9.13 -23.14
N LYS A 103 17.63 8.46 -24.26
CA LYS A 103 18.47 9.03 -25.31
C LYS A 103 17.91 10.37 -25.82
N GLY A 104 18.77 11.36 -25.96
CA GLY A 104 18.39 12.71 -26.33
C GLY A 104 18.13 13.66 -25.15
N GLY A 105 18.15 13.16 -23.91
CA GLY A 105 17.81 13.96 -22.73
C GLY A 105 16.31 14.12 -22.52
N ASP A 106 15.93 14.86 -21.49
CA ASP A 106 14.52 15.18 -21.18
C ASP A 106 14.43 16.54 -20.49
N MET A 107 13.25 17.14 -20.50
CA MET A 107 12.96 18.38 -19.79
C MET A 107 12.29 18.10 -18.45
N LEU A 108 12.89 18.57 -17.35
CA LEU A 108 12.31 18.48 -16.02
C LEU A 108 12.19 19.90 -15.44
N GLU A 109 10.98 20.33 -15.17
CA GLU A 109 10.68 21.67 -14.64
C GLU A 109 11.37 22.80 -15.43
N GLY A 110 11.34 22.73 -16.76
CA GLY A 110 11.95 23.71 -17.65
C GLY A 110 13.48 23.64 -17.78
N LYS A 111 14.13 22.66 -17.14
CA LYS A 111 15.57 22.43 -17.23
C LYS A 111 15.88 21.20 -18.06
N MET A 112 16.83 21.33 -19.00
CA MET A 112 17.32 20.18 -19.76
C MET A 112 18.14 19.26 -18.85
N VAL A 113 17.75 17.99 -18.81
CA VAL A 113 18.46 16.93 -18.09
C VAL A 113 19.14 16.02 -19.11
N PRO A 114 20.49 15.88 -19.08
CA PRO A 114 21.24 15.09 -20.05
C PRO A 114 20.83 13.59 -20.03
N GLU A 115 20.99 12.94 -21.20
CA GLU A 115 20.88 11.50 -21.36
C GLU A 115 21.69 10.74 -20.31
N GLY A 116 21.14 9.64 -19.79
CA GLY A 116 21.81 8.76 -18.84
C GLY A 116 21.78 9.25 -17.39
N THR A 117 21.37 10.51 -17.14
CA THR A 117 21.18 11.03 -15.78
C THR A 117 20.18 10.15 -15.02
N ARG A 118 20.49 9.83 -13.77
CA ARG A 118 19.57 9.09 -12.89
C ARG A 118 18.71 10.07 -12.11
N ILE A 119 17.42 9.98 -12.30
CA ILE A 119 16.41 10.77 -11.57
C ILE A 119 15.67 9.84 -10.64
N ALA A 120 15.44 10.28 -9.40
CA ALA A 120 14.71 9.52 -8.40
C ALA A 120 13.92 10.44 -7.48
N HIS A 121 12.86 9.91 -6.89
CA HIS A 121 12.24 10.51 -5.73
C HIS A 121 12.59 9.69 -4.47
N ASN A 122 12.66 10.36 -3.34
CA ASN A 122 12.77 9.71 -2.05
C ASN A 122 11.36 9.39 -1.55
N THR A 123 10.98 8.12 -1.56
CA THR A 123 9.62 7.69 -1.20
C THR A 123 9.25 8.12 0.22
N TRP A 124 10.19 8.06 1.17
CA TRP A 124 9.95 8.52 2.54
C TRP A 124 9.58 10.00 2.60
N ALA A 125 10.32 10.86 1.89
CA ALA A 125 10.06 12.30 1.84
C ALA A 125 8.75 12.63 1.12
N VAL A 126 8.48 11.96 -0.01
CA VAL A 126 7.24 12.15 -0.78
C VAL A 126 6.01 11.82 0.07
N GLN A 127 6.08 10.78 0.90
CA GLN A 127 4.96 10.43 1.79
C GLN A 127 4.83 11.36 3.01
N ARG A 128 5.62 12.43 3.06
CA ARG A 128 5.51 13.55 4.02
C ARG A 128 5.26 14.90 3.33
N ASP A 129 4.80 14.84 2.09
CA ASP A 129 4.41 16.00 1.32
C ASP A 129 3.36 16.84 2.08
N PRO A 130 3.39 18.19 1.98
CA PRO A 130 2.40 19.08 2.60
C PRO A 130 0.94 18.78 2.27
N VAL A 131 0.68 18.04 1.18
CA VAL A 131 -0.68 17.56 0.84
C VAL A 131 -1.31 16.76 1.98
N TYR A 132 -0.49 16.07 2.80
CA TYR A 132 -0.96 15.30 3.95
C TYR A 132 -1.21 16.16 5.21
N GLY A 133 -0.82 17.44 5.19
CA GLY A 133 -0.99 18.39 6.30
C GLY A 133 0.28 18.55 7.13
N GLU A 134 0.22 19.47 8.08
CA GLU A 134 1.34 19.80 8.99
C GLU A 134 1.73 18.63 9.89
N ASP A 135 0.77 17.72 10.14
CA ASP A 135 0.94 16.51 10.94
C ASP A 135 1.34 15.27 10.11
N ALA A 136 2.05 15.46 8.97
CA ALA A 136 2.43 14.39 8.08
C ALA A 136 3.29 13.28 8.73
N ASP A 137 3.98 13.57 9.83
CA ASP A 137 4.74 12.59 10.61
C ASP A 137 3.89 11.79 11.60
N THR A 138 2.61 12.12 11.74
CA THR A 138 1.69 11.45 12.67
C THR A 138 0.88 10.39 11.93
N PHE A 139 0.72 9.21 12.56
CA PHE A 139 -0.20 8.17 12.08
C PHE A 139 -1.64 8.58 12.40
N ARG A 140 -2.35 9.12 11.42
CA ARG A 140 -3.72 9.65 11.54
C ARG A 140 -4.59 9.23 10.35
N PRO A 141 -5.24 8.07 10.40
CA PRO A 141 -6.12 7.59 9.33
C PRO A 141 -7.26 8.56 8.98
N GLU A 142 -7.71 9.35 9.95
CA GLU A 142 -8.79 10.31 9.77
C GLU A 142 -8.52 11.33 8.66
N ARG A 143 -7.23 11.61 8.34
CA ARG A 143 -6.90 12.53 7.22
C ARG A 143 -7.51 12.13 5.89
N TRP A 144 -7.68 10.82 5.65
CA TRP A 144 -8.26 10.26 4.44
C TRP A 144 -9.78 10.36 4.38
N ILE A 145 -10.42 10.61 5.53
CA ILE A 145 -11.87 10.72 5.68
C ILE A 145 -12.28 12.20 5.75
N GLU A 146 -11.45 13.02 6.36
CA GLU A 146 -11.72 14.45 6.59
C GLU A 146 -11.34 15.34 5.39
N ALA A 147 -10.54 14.82 4.45
CA ALA A 147 -10.14 15.56 3.27
C ALA A 147 -11.33 15.80 2.33
N ASP A 148 -11.39 17.00 1.75
CA ASP A 148 -12.26 17.27 0.60
C ASP A 148 -11.82 16.44 -0.64
N GLU A 149 -12.67 16.39 -1.65
CA GLU A 149 -12.44 15.55 -2.84
C GLU A 149 -11.14 15.91 -3.58
N GLU A 150 -10.82 17.20 -3.71
CA GLU A 150 -9.61 17.64 -4.41
C GLU A 150 -8.34 17.24 -3.66
N ARG A 151 -8.33 17.46 -2.36
CA ARG A 151 -7.20 17.06 -1.50
C ARG A 151 -7.06 15.55 -1.43
N LEU A 152 -8.17 14.83 -1.28
CA LEU A 152 -8.17 13.37 -1.26
C LEU A 152 -7.56 12.79 -2.53
N LEU A 153 -7.96 13.29 -3.69
CA LEU A 153 -7.41 12.87 -4.97
C LEU A 153 -5.90 13.09 -5.04
N ARG A 154 -5.40 14.25 -4.60
CA ARG A 154 -3.96 14.55 -4.58
C ARG A 154 -3.21 13.65 -3.60
N MET A 155 -3.77 13.39 -2.43
CA MET A 155 -3.19 12.47 -1.45
C MET A 155 -3.08 11.05 -2.02
N GLU A 156 -4.11 10.56 -2.71
CA GLU A 156 -4.12 9.24 -3.34
C GLU A 156 -3.10 9.13 -4.47
N GLN A 157 -3.00 10.16 -5.33
CA GLN A 157 -1.99 10.22 -6.38
C GLN A 157 -0.56 10.21 -5.82
N THR A 158 -0.33 10.94 -4.73
CA THR A 158 0.96 10.98 -4.04
C THR A 158 1.28 9.63 -3.37
N LEU A 159 0.28 9.00 -2.75
CA LEU A 159 0.41 7.66 -2.17
C LEU A 159 0.78 6.63 -3.24
N ASP A 160 0.15 6.71 -4.40
CA ASP A 160 0.37 5.77 -5.50
C ASP A 160 1.83 5.71 -5.98
N LEU A 161 2.62 6.76 -5.75
CA LEU A 161 4.05 6.78 -6.10
C LEU A 161 4.88 5.72 -5.35
N ILE A 162 4.40 5.18 -4.23
CA ILE A 162 5.05 4.04 -3.55
C ILE A 162 5.08 2.77 -4.43
N PHE A 163 4.12 2.65 -5.35
CA PHE A 163 4.03 1.55 -6.30
C PHE A 163 4.73 1.84 -7.64
N GLY A 164 5.41 2.96 -7.74
CA GLY A 164 6.01 3.42 -8.99
C GLY A 164 4.97 3.92 -9.99
N HIS A 165 5.41 4.26 -11.21
CA HIS A 165 4.54 4.84 -12.23
C HIS A 165 4.89 4.35 -13.66
N GLY A 166 3.87 4.33 -14.53
CA GLY A 166 4.01 3.95 -15.94
C GLY A 166 4.48 2.50 -16.11
N ARG A 167 5.36 2.27 -17.10
CA ARG A 167 5.90 0.91 -17.41
C ARG A 167 6.64 0.26 -16.24
N TRP A 168 7.04 1.02 -15.24
CA TRP A 168 7.74 0.56 -14.05
C TRP A 168 6.84 0.47 -12.83
N GLY A 169 5.53 0.60 -13.03
CA GLY A 169 4.54 0.41 -11.95
C GLY A 169 4.57 -1.02 -11.41
N CYS A 170 4.29 -1.16 -10.13
CA CYS A 170 4.25 -2.44 -9.44
C CYS A 170 3.17 -3.36 -10.03
N LEU A 171 3.56 -4.51 -10.56
CA LEU A 171 2.62 -5.51 -11.08
C LEU A 171 1.77 -6.15 -9.98
N GLY A 172 2.31 -6.21 -8.75
CA GLY A 172 1.65 -6.78 -7.58
C GLY A 172 0.70 -5.84 -6.83
N LYS A 173 0.54 -4.57 -7.25
CA LYS A 173 -0.27 -3.57 -6.53
C LYS A 173 -1.66 -4.08 -6.16
N LEU A 174 -2.37 -4.70 -7.09
CA LEU A 174 -3.73 -5.21 -6.85
C LEU A 174 -3.74 -6.36 -5.84
N VAL A 175 -2.74 -7.25 -5.90
CA VAL A 175 -2.60 -8.37 -4.96
C VAL A 175 -2.29 -7.84 -3.57
N ALA A 176 -1.34 -6.91 -3.44
CA ALA A 176 -0.99 -6.29 -2.17
C ALA A 176 -2.20 -5.62 -1.50
N PHE A 177 -3.03 -4.90 -2.27
CA PHE A 177 -4.26 -4.31 -1.70
C PHE A 177 -5.29 -5.37 -1.28
N ILE A 178 -5.42 -6.49 -1.99
CA ILE A 178 -6.30 -7.59 -1.56
C ILE A 178 -5.81 -8.16 -0.22
N GLU A 179 -4.52 -8.37 -0.07
CA GLU A 179 -3.93 -8.88 1.16
C GLU A 179 -4.11 -7.89 2.32
N LEU A 180 -3.77 -6.62 2.10
CA LEU A 180 -3.92 -5.57 3.12
C LEU A 180 -5.38 -5.36 3.54
N ASN A 181 -6.32 -5.36 2.61
CA ASN A 181 -7.74 -5.20 2.90
C ASN A 181 -8.29 -6.33 3.78
N LYS A 182 -7.81 -7.55 3.61
CA LYS A 182 -8.33 -8.72 4.33
C LYS A 182 -7.64 -8.94 5.66
N ILE A 183 -6.32 -8.78 5.73
CA ILE A 183 -5.53 -9.21 6.89
C ILE A 183 -5.94 -8.52 8.19
N PHE A 184 -6.24 -7.21 8.16
CA PHE A 184 -6.59 -6.47 9.35
C PHE A 184 -7.97 -6.84 9.90
N VAL A 185 -8.85 -7.41 9.08
CA VAL A 185 -10.14 -7.94 9.51
C VAL A 185 -9.98 -9.37 10.03
N GLU A 186 -9.30 -10.24 9.27
CA GLU A 186 -9.15 -11.67 9.61
C GLU A 186 -8.33 -11.91 10.88
N VAL A 187 -7.31 -11.11 11.12
CA VAL A 187 -6.45 -11.25 12.31
C VAL A 187 -7.07 -10.58 13.55
N SER A 188 -8.04 -9.69 13.34
CA SER A 188 -8.74 -8.97 14.41
C SER A 188 -9.28 -9.88 15.53
N PRO A 189 -10.00 -10.99 15.25
CA PRO A 189 -10.51 -11.89 16.30
C PRO A 189 -9.40 -12.59 17.09
N ILE A 190 -8.24 -12.84 16.47
CA ILE A 190 -7.11 -13.56 17.08
C ILE A 190 -6.33 -12.64 18.03
N LEU A 191 -6.09 -11.39 17.58
CA LEU A 191 -5.30 -10.42 18.36
C LEU A 191 -6.07 -9.82 19.53
N TRP A 192 -7.40 -9.81 19.45
CA TRP A 192 -8.24 -9.16 20.47
C TRP A 192 -9.04 -10.15 21.29
N CYS A 193 -8.51 -11.32 21.54
CA CYS A 193 -8.97 -12.41 22.41
C CYS A 193 -10.15 -12.05 23.37
N SER A 194 -11.32 -11.66 22.84
CA SER A 194 -12.45 -11.32 23.71
C SER A 194 -13.82 -11.84 23.26
N ARG A 195 -13.93 -12.59 22.15
CA ARG A 195 -15.25 -12.99 21.64
C ARG A 195 -15.51 -14.48 21.43
N ARG A 196 -14.51 -15.36 21.63
CA ARG A 196 -14.71 -16.82 21.52
C ARG A 196 -14.33 -17.60 22.80
N CYS A 197 -14.07 -16.89 23.90
CA CYS A 197 -13.79 -17.50 25.21
C CYS A 197 -14.77 -17.01 26.30
N CYS A 198 -16.05 -16.97 25.99
CA CYS A 198 -17.14 -16.95 26.98
C CYS A 198 -18.28 -17.83 26.49
#